data_d9f301b17bf93f2a223a5c452bf5c50b
#
_entry.id   d9f301b17bf93f2a223a5c452bf5c50b
#
_cell.length_a   1.000
_cell.length_b   1.000
_cell.length_c   1.000
_cell.angle_alpha   90.00
_cell.angle_beta   90.00
_cell.angle_gamma   90.00
#
_symmetry.space_group_name_H-M   'P 1'
#
loop_
_entity.id
_entity.type
_entity.pdbx_description
1 polymer ?
#
loop_
_entity_poly.entity_id
_entity_poly.type
_entity_poly.pdbx_seq_one_letter_code
_entity_poly.pdbx_strand_id
1 'polypeptide(L)'
;MSGMVLPGTPIAVDFWSLRRAAGARLFFLSHMHSDHTVGLSSTWSRPLYCSPLTARLLHRRLQVPMCWIRPLEVGQSHVVGEVTVTLIDSNHCPGSVMFLFEGTFGTILYTGDFRYASAMQCEPALRGRHIDRLYLDNTHCHPQRALPSRALATRQAARLIRAHPQHHVVIGVYTLGKETLLVDLALEFSTWVVVSPWRLEQMRLLELPDVFTAEEGAGWIRAVDVAEIRWDTLVTWNTLHPTIAIIPTGRPVKVTHPNIHLIPYSDHSSFAELREFVKWLKPCSIIPIVKSDMCQGYFQEYLSSAPQWQMEWEIMKHLLGGVKCSV
;
A
#
# COMPACT_ATOMS: atom_id res chain seq x y z
N MET A 1 3.17 12.62 5.49
CA MET A 1 1.73 12.43 5.21
C MET A 1 1.64 12.00 3.76
N SER A 2 1.22 10.77 3.55
CA SER A 2 1.13 10.17 2.20
C SER A 2 -0.18 10.50 1.46
N GLY A 3 -1.17 11.11 2.15
CA GLY A 3 -2.50 11.40 1.61
C GLY A 3 -2.68 12.80 1.06
N MET A 4 -3.79 13.00 0.34
CA MET A 4 -4.14 14.28 -0.28
C MET A 4 -5.64 14.50 -0.42
N VAL A 5 -6.03 15.77 -0.60
CA VAL A 5 -7.34 16.16 -1.11
C VAL A 5 -7.27 16.18 -2.64
N LEU A 6 -8.19 15.49 -3.32
CA LEU A 6 -8.21 15.43 -4.78
C LEU A 6 -8.78 16.72 -5.36
N PRO A 7 -7.99 17.50 -6.14
CA PRO A 7 -8.43 18.78 -6.67
C PRO A 7 -9.68 18.67 -7.55
N GLY A 8 -10.63 19.59 -7.34
CA GLY A 8 -11.90 19.64 -8.09
C GLY A 8 -12.90 18.55 -7.70
N THR A 9 -12.71 17.90 -6.55
CA THR A 9 -13.60 16.86 -6.02
C THR A 9 -13.87 17.07 -4.53
N PRO A 10 -14.93 16.47 -3.97
CA PRO A 10 -15.17 16.47 -2.53
C PRO A 10 -14.35 15.42 -1.75
N ILE A 11 -13.33 14.83 -2.35
CA ILE A 11 -12.66 13.60 -1.88
C ILE A 11 -11.32 13.93 -1.22
N ALA A 12 -11.08 13.34 -0.06
CA ALA A 12 -9.77 13.22 0.58
C ALA A 12 -9.42 11.74 0.74
N VAL A 13 -8.20 11.35 0.37
CA VAL A 13 -7.69 9.99 0.57
C VAL A 13 -6.47 10.05 1.48
N ASP A 14 -6.47 9.25 2.55
CA ASP A 14 -5.39 9.16 3.55
C ASP A 14 -4.99 10.53 4.14
N PHE A 15 -5.92 11.47 4.18
CA PHE A 15 -5.72 12.86 4.61
C PHE A 15 -6.72 13.24 5.70
N TRP A 16 -6.25 13.43 6.93
CA TRP A 16 -7.08 13.51 8.14
C TRP A 16 -7.05 14.87 8.85
N SER A 17 -6.45 15.89 8.26
CA SER A 17 -6.43 17.24 8.80
C SER A 17 -7.65 18.04 8.30
N LEU A 18 -8.73 18.07 9.08
CA LEU A 18 -9.97 18.77 8.71
C LEU A 18 -9.75 20.26 8.41
N ARG A 19 -8.82 20.91 9.12
CA ARG A 19 -8.48 22.32 8.88
C ARG A 19 -7.85 22.57 7.51
N ARG A 20 -7.15 21.56 6.97
CA ARG A 20 -6.42 21.63 5.69
C ARG A 20 -7.17 20.93 4.56
N ALA A 21 -8.24 20.22 4.87
CA ALA A 21 -9.07 19.49 3.92
C ALA A 21 -10.20 20.37 3.37
N ALA A 22 -9.91 21.64 3.04
CA ALA A 22 -10.91 22.58 2.57
C ALA A 22 -11.68 22.03 1.35
N GLY A 23 -13.03 21.96 1.46
CA GLY A 23 -13.93 21.43 0.44
C GLY A 23 -14.10 19.90 0.45
N ALA A 24 -13.25 19.15 1.12
CA ALA A 24 -13.44 17.70 1.24
C ALA A 24 -14.58 17.36 2.21
N ARG A 25 -15.44 16.46 1.78
CA ARG A 25 -16.60 15.95 2.56
C ARG A 25 -16.57 14.43 2.67
N LEU A 26 -15.84 13.76 1.79
CA LEU A 26 -15.76 12.31 1.69
C LEU A 26 -14.32 11.88 1.97
N PHE A 27 -14.12 11.09 3.02
CA PHE A 27 -12.81 10.67 3.51
C PHE A 27 -12.63 9.18 3.32
N PHE A 28 -11.54 8.79 2.65
CA PHE A 28 -11.23 7.40 2.32
C PHE A 28 -9.87 7.01 2.88
N LEU A 29 -9.79 5.80 3.45
CA LEU A 29 -8.54 5.20 3.95
C LEU A 29 -8.16 4.02 3.06
N SER A 30 -6.99 4.09 2.43
CA SER A 30 -6.50 3.05 1.53
C SER A 30 -6.01 1.80 2.27
N HIS A 31 -5.29 1.97 3.37
CA HIS A 31 -4.73 0.88 4.20
C HIS A 31 -4.19 1.40 5.54
N MET A 32 -3.79 0.45 6.41
CA MET A 32 -3.45 0.74 7.82
C MET A 32 -1.97 1.00 8.10
N HIS A 33 -1.15 1.37 7.12
CA HIS A 33 0.20 1.84 7.43
C HIS A 33 0.18 3.19 8.15
N SER A 34 1.17 3.42 9.01
CA SER A 34 1.20 4.55 9.93
C SER A 34 1.22 5.91 9.22
N ASP A 35 1.93 6.02 8.10
CA ASP A 35 2.03 7.26 7.32
C ASP A 35 0.73 7.62 6.57
N HIS A 36 -0.18 6.65 6.36
CA HIS A 36 -1.52 6.85 5.80
C HIS A 36 -2.59 7.17 6.85
N THR A 37 -2.30 6.92 8.11
CA THR A 37 -3.25 7.13 9.23
C THR A 37 -2.89 8.30 10.14
N VAL A 38 -1.89 9.10 9.79
CA VAL A 38 -1.45 10.26 10.58
C VAL A 38 -2.59 11.27 10.75
N GLY A 39 -3.05 11.43 11.98
CA GLY A 39 -4.18 12.29 12.34
C GLY A 39 -5.48 11.55 12.64
N LEU A 40 -5.56 10.23 12.39
CA LEU A 40 -6.64 9.39 12.87
C LEU A 40 -6.41 8.96 14.32
N SER A 41 -7.46 9.03 15.10
CA SER A 41 -7.49 8.62 16.51
C SER A 41 -8.92 8.35 16.97
N SER A 42 -9.08 8.01 18.23
CA SER A 42 -10.39 7.88 18.88
C SER A 42 -11.24 9.16 18.86
N THR A 43 -10.62 10.31 18.55
CA THR A 43 -11.32 11.61 18.44
C THR A 43 -11.88 11.92 17.05
N TRP A 44 -11.62 11.05 16.07
CA TRP A 44 -12.18 11.23 14.72
C TRP A 44 -13.69 11.18 14.73
N SER A 45 -14.34 12.14 14.09
CA SER A 45 -15.80 12.38 14.17
C SER A 45 -16.45 12.68 12.81
N ARG A 46 -15.94 12.08 11.74
CA ARG A 46 -16.52 12.17 10.40
C ARG A 46 -16.64 10.78 9.78
N PRO A 47 -17.64 10.53 8.90
CA PRO A 47 -17.66 9.29 8.13
C PRO A 47 -16.36 9.10 7.36
N LEU A 48 -15.78 7.93 7.47
CA LEU A 48 -14.64 7.49 6.66
C LEU A 48 -14.92 6.12 6.06
N TYR A 49 -14.45 5.94 4.83
CA TYR A 49 -14.73 4.78 4.00
C TYR A 49 -13.45 3.99 3.77
N CYS A 50 -13.51 2.67 3.90
CA CYS A 50 -12.36 1.77 3.73
C CYS A 50 -12.85 0.35 3.46
N SER A 51 -11.93 -0.58 3.20
CA SER A 51 -12.25 -2.00 3.08
C SER A 51 -12.71 -2.59 4.43
N PRO A 52 -13.48 -3.70 4.44
CA PRO A 52 -13.94 -4.33 5.68
C PRO A 52 -12.79 -4.74 6.61
N LEU A 53 -11.70 -5.25 6.06
CA LEU A 53 -10.54 -5.63 6.86
C LEU A 53 -9.84 -4.40 7.46
N THR A 54 -9.65 -3.35 6.67
CA THR A 54 -9.09 -2.07 7.17
C THR A 54 -9.98 -1.48 8.27
N ALA A 55 -11.31 -1.58 8.16
CA ALA A 55 -12.24 -1.13 9.19
C ALA A 55 -12.02 -1.84 10.54
N ARG A 56 -11.86 -3.16 10.52
CA ARG A 56 -11.55 -3.95 11.73
C ARG A 56 -10.21 -3.56 12.36
N LEU A 57 -9.16 -3.42 11.54
CA LEU A 57 -7.83 -3.00 11.98
C LEU A 57 -7.85 -1.57 12.54
N LEU A 58 -8.55 -0.66 11.88
CA LEU A 58 -8.66 0.75 12.28
C LEU A 58 -9.28 0.89 13.66
N HIS A 59 -10.42 0.23 13.90
CA HIS A 59 -11.07 0.24 15.20
C HIS A 59 -10.18 -0.38 16.28
N ARG A 60 -9.59 -1.55 16.00
CA ARG A 60 -8.75 -2.27 16.97
C ARG A 60 -7.49 -1.50 17.36
N ARG A 61 -6.82 -0.86 16.40
CA ARG A 61 -5.49 -0.24 16.60
C ARG A 61 -5.54 1.23 16.98
N LEU A 62 -6.43 1.99 16.37
CA LEU A 62 -6.52 3.45 16.58
C LEU A 62 -7.79 3.86 17.33
N GLN A 63 -8.63 2.90 17.69
CA GLN A 63 -9.86 3.10 18.46
C GLN A 63 -10.79 4.16 17.84
N VAL A 64 -10.73 4.33 16.52
CA VAL A 64 -11.72 5.17 15.82
C VAL A 64 -13.11 4.60 16.10
N PRO A 65 -14.08 5.46 16.50
CA PRO A 65 -15.41 4.97 16.84
C PRO A 65 -16.10 4.30 15.64
N MET A 66 -16.67 3.12 15.86
CA MET A 66 -17.36 2.33 14.83
C MET A 66 -18.45 3.11 14.12
N CYS A 67 -19.11 4.02 14.82
CA CYS A 67 -20.16 4.87 14.23
C CYS A 67 -19.66 5.77 13.08
N TRP A 68 -18.36 6.01 12.97
CA TRP A 68 -17.77 6.79 11.88
C TRP A 68 -17.15 5.92 10.79
N ILE A 69 -16.91 4.65 11.03
CA ILE A 69 -16.29 3.73 10.05
C ILE A 69 -17.39 3.17 9.13
N ARG A 70 -17.18 3.31 7.83
CA ARG A 70 -18.09 2.83 6.77
C ARG A 70 -17.34 1.84 5.89
N PRO A 71 -17.37 0.54 6.19
CA PRO A 71 -16.76 -0.46 5.34
C PRO A 71 -17.52 -0.57 4.02
N LEU A 72 -16.78 -0.66 2.92
CA LEU A 72 -17.28 -0.88 1.58
C LEU A 72 -16.70 -2.18 1.03
N GLU A 73 -17.56 -3.03 0.48
CA GLU A 73 -17.13 -4.31 -0.10
C GLU A 73 -16.21 -4.09 -1.31
N VAL A 74 -15.11 -4.84 -1.34
CA VAL A 74 -14.13 -4.80 -2.42
C VAL A 74 -14.73 -5.43 -3.69
N GLY A 75 -14.45 -4.85 -4.85
CA GLY A 75 -14.95 -5.31 -6.14
C GLY A 75 -16.40 -4.91 -6.45
N GLN A 76 -17.07 -4.21 -5.54
CA GLN A 76 -18.42 -3.71 -5.74
C GLN A 76 -18.42 -2.19 -5.89
N SER A 77 -19.34 -1.69 -6.70
CA SER A 77 -19.56 -0.25 -6.90
C SER A 77 -20.53 0.28 -5.85
N HIS A 78 -20.17 1.38 -5.20
CA HIS A 78 -20.95 2.03 -4.14
C HIS A 78 -21.20 3.49 -4.47
N VAL A 79 -22.41 3.98 -4.19
CA VAL A 79 -22.73 5.39 -4.28
C VAL A 79 -22.53 6.04 -2.90
N VAL A 80 -21.60 6.99 -2.83
CA VAL A 80 -21.26 7.73 -1.62
C VAL A 80 -21.40 9.21 -1.90
N GLY A 81 -22.53 9.79 -1.46
CA GLY A 81 -22.90 11.15 -1.83
C GLY A 81 -23.09 11.28 -3.35
N GLU A 82 -22.35 12.21 -3.95
CA GLU A 82 -22.34 12.46 -5.40
C GLU A 82 -21.29 11.65 -6.18
N VAL A 83 -20.61 10.73 -5.52
CA VAL A 83 -19.49 9.98 -6.09
C VAL A 83 -19.83 8.49 -6.12
N THR A 84 -19.54 7.84 -7.23
CA THR A 84 -19.49 6.38 -7.30
C THR A 84 -18.07 5.92 -7.04
N VAL A 85 -17.88 4.97 -6.12
CA VAL A 85 -16.56 4.43 -5.76
C VAL A 85 -16.56 2.92 -5.83
N THR A 86 -15.51 2.36 -6.41
CA THR A 86 -15.22 0.92 -6.40
C THR A 86 -13.86 0.71 -5.73
N LEU A 87 -13.82 -0.16 -4.72
CA LEU A 87 -12.60 -0.57 -4.07
C LEU A 87 -12.01 -1.76 -4.81
N ILE A 88 -10.72 -1.70 -5.11
CA ILE A 88 -9.98 -2.75 -5.84
C ILE A 88 -8.78 -3.13 -5.00
N ASP A 89 -8.50 -4.43 -4.84
CA ASP A 89 -7.33 -4.89 -4.12
C ASP A 89 -6.04 -4.30 -4.71
N SER A 90 -5.23 -3.66 -3.88
CA SER A 90 -3.99 -3.03 -4.32
C SER A 90 -2.77 -3.96 -4.28
N ASN A 91 -2.91 -5.18 -3.76
CA ASN A 91 -1.83 -6.17 -3.63
C ASN A 91 -0.62 -5.64 -2.84
N HIS A 92 -0.84 -4.71 -1.91
CA HIS A 92 0.21 -4.09 -1.10
C HIS A 92 0.34 -4.77 0.28
N CYS A 93 -0.70 -4.67 1.09
CA CYS A 93 -0.77 -5.33 2.39
C CYS A 93 -2.22 -5.76 2.67
N PRO A 94 -2.47 -6.60 3.70
CA PRO A 94 -3.83 -7.02 4.02
C PRO A 94 -4.80 -5.86 4.18
N GLY A 95 -5.91 -5.91 3.45
CA GLY A 95 -6.97 -4.89 3.47
C GLY A 95 -6.71 -3.65 2.62
N SER A 96 -5.52 -3.53 2.01
CA SER A 96 -5.18 -2.38 1.16
C SER A 96 -5.99 -2.37 -0.15
N VAL A 97 -6.43 -1.18 -0.55
CA VAL A 97 -7.25 -1.00 -1.75
C VAL A 97 -6.83 0.22 -2.56
N MET A 98 -7.02 0.12 -3.87
CA MET A 98 -7.13 1.26 -4.79
C MET A 98 -8.58 1.74 -4.80
N PHE A 99 -8.80 3.01 -5.11
CA PHE A 99 -10.12 3.60 -5.27
C PHE A 99 -10.33 4.05 -6.72
N LEU A 100 -11.37 3.50 -7.36
CA LEU A 100 -11.88 4.02 -8.61
C LEU A 100 -13.05 4.94 -8.31
N PHE A 101 -12.86 6.25 -8.51
CA PHE A 101 -13.88 7.28 -8.29
C PHE A 101 -14.46 7.74 -9.62
N GLU A 102 -15.78 7.83 -9.69
CA GLU A 102 -16.53 8.33 -10.85
C GLU A 102 -17.53 9.40 -10.41
N GLY A 103 -17.57 10.50 -11.13
CA GLY A 103 -18.48 11.60 -10.84
C GLY A 103 -18.44 12.68 -11.92
N THR A 104 -18.97 13.85 -11.63
CA THR A 104 -18.95 15.00 -12.55
C THR A 104 -17.54 15.49 -12.88
N PHE A 105 -16.56 15.10 -12.08
CA PHE A 105 -15.13 15.39 -12.27
C PHE A 105 -14.43 14.39 -13.20
N GLY A 106 -15.13 13.44 -13.79
CA GLY A 106 -14.60 12.34 -14.60
C GLY A 106 -14.27 11.10 -13.78
N THR A 107 -13.36 10.29 -14.31
CA THR A 107 -12.92 9.01 -13.71
C THR A 107 -11.51 9.13 -13.17
N ILE A 108 -11.35 8.84 -11.88
CA ILE A 108 -10.07 8.89 -11.17
C ILE A 108 -9.75 7.53 -10.62
N LEU A 109 -8.56 7.02 -10.91
CA LEU A 109 -7.99 5.89 -10.19
C LEU A 109 -6.92 6.39 -9.23
N TYR A 110 -7.12 6.13 -7.94
CA TYR A 110 -6.15 6.41 -6.87
C TYR A 110 -5.58 5.08 -6.37
N THR A 111 -4.31 4.81 -6.65
CA THR A 111 -3.72 3.50 -6.32
C THR A 111 -3.48 3.31 -4.83
N GLY A 112 -3.36 4.39 -4.05
CA GLY A 112 -2.71 4.28 -2.76
C GLY A 112 -1.33 3.64 -2.95
N ASP A 113 -0.83 2.95 -1.93
CA ASP A 113 0.31 2.06 -2.11
C ASP A 113 -0.16 0.77 -2.78
N PHE A 114 0.54 0.34 -3.84
CA PHE A 114 0.14 -0.86 -4.58
C PHE A 114 1.32 -1.63 -5.16
N ARG A 115 1.13 -2.91 -5.36
CA ARG A 115 2.03 -3.69 -6.20
C ARG A 115 1.29 -4.30 -7.37
N TYR A 116 1.60 -3.82 -8.58
CA TYR A 116 1.02 -4.35 -9.79
C TYR A 116 1.26 -5.85 -9.96
N ALA A 117 0.21 -6.53 -10.34
CA ALA A 117 0.24 -7.92 -10.78
C ALA A 117 -0.58 -8.03 -12.08
N SER A 118 -0.15 -8.88 -13.01
CA SER A 118 -0.82 -9.06 -14.30
C SER A 118 -2.30 -9.46 -14.17
N ALA A 119 -2.66 -10.12 -13.07
CA ALA A 119 -4.06 -10.44 -12.73
C ALA A 119 -4.96 -9.20 -12.62
N MET A 120 -4.39 -8.01 -12.31
CA MET A 120 -5.16 -6.75 -12.28
C MET A 120 -5.72 -6.36 -13.63
N GLN A 121 -5.17 -6.87 -14.74
CA GLN A 121 -5.72 -6.68 -16.08
C GLN A 121 -7.08 -7.39 -16.28
N CYS A 122 -7.39 -8.36 -15.44
CA CYS A 122 -8.67 -9.05 -15.42
C CYS A 122 -9.69 -8.39 -14.48
N GLU A 123 -9.33 -7.32 -13.76
CA GLU A 123 -10.22 -6.64 -12.83
C GLU A 123 -11.40 -5.99 -13.59
N PRO A 124 -12.64 -6.44 -13.35
CA PRO A 124 -13.80 -5.96 -14.10
C PRO A 124 -14.00 -4.45 -14.01
N ALA A 125 -13.66 -3.85 -12.87
CA ALA A 125 -13.81 -2.42 -12.65
C ALA A 125 -12.82 -1.58 -13.48
N LEU A 126 -11.68 -2.14 -13.88
CA LEU A 126 -10.63 -1.43 -14.65
C LEU A 126 -10.64 -1.79 -16.13
N ARG A 127 -11.13 -2.98 -16.49
CA ARG A 127 -11.06 -3.50 -17.85
C ARG A 127 -11.87 -2.65 -18.82
N GLY A 128 -11.19 -2.05 -19.80
CA GLY A 128 -11.82 -1.17 -20.79
C GLY A 128 -12.33 0.16 -20.23
N ARG A 129 -11.98 0.50 -19.00
CA ARG A 129 -12.35 1.77 -18.36
C ARG A 129 -11.44 2.89 -18.84
N HIS A 130 -12.04 4.01 -19.23
CA HIS A 130 -11.31 5.25 -19.49
C HIS A 130 -10.95 5.91 -18.16
N ILE A 131 -9.67 6.24 -17.96
CA ILE A 131 -9.16 6.87 -16.74
C ILE A 131 -8.65 8.27 -17.07
N ASP A 132 -9.33 9.31 -16.59
CA ASP A 132 -8.95 10.70 -16.82
C ASP A 132 -7.70 11.08 -16.00
N ARG A 133 -7.66 10.67 -14.74
CA ARG A 133 -6.54 10.96 -13.83
C ARG A 133 -6.14 9.71 -13.05
N LEU A 134 -4.87 9.34 -13.17
CA LEU A 134 -4.26 8.28 -12.39
C LEU A 134 -3.37 8.88 -11.30
N TYR A 135 -3.78 8.74 -10.04
CA TYR A 135 -2.92 9.00 -8.89
C TYR A 135 -2.10 7.74 -8.62
N LEU A 136 -0.79 7.81 -8.86
CA LEU A 136 0.07 6.64 -8.96
C LEU A 136 1.08 6.58 -7.82
N ASP A 137 1.14 5.45 -7.12
CA ASP A 137 2.27 5.10 -6.26
C ASP A 137 3.54 5.01 -7.10
N ASN A 138 4.42 5.98 -6.93
CA ASN A 138 5.68 6.08 -7.63
C ASN A 138 6.91 5.84 -6.74
N THR A 139 6.76 5.09 -5.66
CA THR A 139 7.82 4.82 -4.66
C THR A 139 9.10 4.29 -5.31
N HIS A 140 9.00 3.41 -6.29
CA HIS A 140 10.14 2.87 -7.04
C HIS A 140 10.12 3.28 -8.53
N CYS A 141 9.54 4.41 -8.86
CA CYS A 141 9.48 4.93 -10.22
C CYS A 141 10.82 5.51 -10.67
N HIS A 142 11.80 4.64 -10.88
CA HIS A 142 13.10 5.00 -11.41
C HIS A 142 13.65 3.85 -12.27
N PRO A 143 14.06 4.10 -13.54
CA PRO A 143 14.49 3.05 -14.47
C PRO A 143 15.61 2.14 -13.96
N GLN A 144 16.50 2.67 -13.12
CA GLN A 144 17.63 1.92 -12.55
C GLN A 144 17.26 1.09 -11.32
N ARG A 145 16.02 1.20 -10.80
CA ARG A 145 15.55 0.40 -9.66
C ARG A 145 14.91 -0.88 -10.15
N ALA A 146 15.71 -1.94 -10.24
CA ALA A 146 15.21 -3.29 -10.45
C ALA A 146 14.87 -3.94 -9.11
N LEU A 147 13.66 -4.45 -8.99
CA LEU A 147 13.19 -5.25 -7.85
C LEU A 147 12.70 -6.59 -8.36
N PRO A 148 13.06 -7.70 -7.71
CA PRO A 148 12.54 -9.00 -8.06
C PRO A 148 11.07 -9.15 -7.69
N SER A 149 10.41 -10.16 -8.23
CA SER A 149 9.09 -10.55 -7.74
C SER A 149 9.17 -10.99 -6.27
N ARG A 150 8.06 -10.88 -5.55
CA ARG A 150 7.98 -11.39 -4.15
C ARG A 150 8.37 -12.86 -4.07
N ALA A 151 7.91 -13.68 -5.01
CA ALA A 151 8.25 -15.11 -5.06
C ALA A 151 9.77 -15.33 -5.23
N LEU A 152 10.46 -14.53 -6.04
CA LEU A 152 11.90 -14.62 -6.18
C LEU A 152 12.62 -14.19 -4.91
N ALA A 153 12.17 -13.10 -4.29
CA ALA A 153 12.70 -12.63 -3.01
C ALA A 153 12.51 -13.66 -1.89
N THR A 154 11.34 -14.31 -1.81
CA THR A 154 11.10 -15.42 -0.88
C THR A 154 12.04 -16.59 -1.11
N ARG A 155 12.29 -16.98 -2.37
CA ARG A 155 13.28 -18.03 -2.68
C ARG A 155 14.71 -17.63 -2.28
N GLN A 156 15.08 -16.36 -2.38
CA GLN A 156 16.38 -15.87 -1.92
C GLN A 156 16.48 -15.98 -0.38
N ALA A 157 15.42 -15.60 0.35
CA ALA A 157 15.36 -15.77 1.79
C ALA A 157 15.49 -17.24 2.19
N ALA A 158 14.78 -18.15 1.52
CA ALA A 158 14.84 -19.58 1.77
C ALA A 158 16.24 -20.17 1.50
N ARG A 159 16.92 -19.73 0.44
CA ARG A 159 18.32 -20.13 0.16
C ARG A 159 19.26 -19.68 1.28
N LEU A 160 19.10 -18.45 1.75
CA LEU A 160 19.90 -17.91 2.86
C LEU A 160 19.69 -18.74 4.13
N ILE A 161 18.46 -19.07 4.45
CA ILE A 161 18.11 -19.91 5.62
C ILE A 161 18.75 -21.29 5.49
N ARG A 162 18.67 -21.93 4.33
CA ARG A 162 19.33 -23.24 4.08
C ARG A 162 20.86 -23.19 4.19
N ALA A 163 21.48 -22.05 3.89
CA ALA A 163 22.92 -21.85 4.06
C ALA A 163 23.32 -21.71 5.54
N HIS A 164 22.35 -21.55 6.46
CA HIS A 164 22.56 -21.40 7.90
C HIS A 164 21.74 -22.43 8.70
N PRO A 165 21.93 -23.75 8.50
CA PRO A 165 21.02 -24.78 8.96
C PRO A 165 20.93 -24.92 10.49
N GLN A 166 21.89 -24.35 11.22
CA GLN A 166 21.94 -24.41 12.70
C GLN A 166 21.64 -23.06 13.35
N HIS A 167 21.18 -22.09 12.58
CA HIS A 167 20.88 -20.78 13.11
C HIS A 167 19.37 -20.61 13.37
N HIS A 168 19.03 -19.89 14.42
CA HIS A 168 17.74 -19.26 14.51
C HIS A 168 17.65 -18.09 13.50
N VAL A 169 16.46 -17.83 13.01
CA VAL A 169 16.22 -16.80 12.01
C VAL A 169 15.27 -15.75 12.58
N VAL A 170 15.69 -14.51 12.60
CA VAL A 170 14.87 -13.37 12.99
C VAL A 170 14.54 -12.55 11.75
N ILE A 171 13.26 -12.36 11.46
CA ILE A 171 12.79 -11.61 10.29
C ILE A 171 12.22 -10.28 10.76
N GLY A 172 12.78 -9.19 10.25
CA GLY A 172 12.32 -7.84 10.53
C GLY A 172 11.13 -7.47 9.66
N VAL A 173 9.99 -7.17 10.28
CA VAL A 173 8.77 -6.77 9.60
C VAL A 173 8.21 -5.48 10.21
N TYR A 174 7.35 -4.81 9.48
CA TYR A 174 6.56 -3.69 10.00
C TYR A 174 5.31 -4.20 10.73
N THR A 175 4.50 -3.29 11.21
CA THR A 175 3.25 -3.65 11.91
C THR A 175 2.25 -4.38 11.00
N LEU A 176 2.30 -4.14 9.70
CA LEU A 176 1.46 -4.77 8.68
C LEU A 176 2.26 -4.89 7.37
N GLY A 177 2.03 -5.96 6.61
CA GLY A 177 2.76 -6.29 5.39
C GLY A 177 3.77 -7.41 5.61
N LYS A 178 4.14 -8.09 4.51
CA LYS A 178 5.08 -9.25 4.47
C LYS A 178 4.56 -10.54 5.13
N GLU A 179 3.28 -10.59 5.46
CA GLU A 179 2.67 -11.79 6.06
C GLU A 179 2.82 -13.00 5.13
N THR A 180 2.65 -12.82 3.82
CA THR A 180 2.83 -13.89 2.83
C THR A 180 4.24 -14.48 2.87
N LEU A 181 5.29 -13.64 3.00
CA LEU A 181 6.66 -14.11 3.16
C LEU A 181 6.81 -15.01 4.38
N LEU A 182 6.23 -14.60 5.52
CA LEU A 182 6.30 -15.37 6.77
C LEU A 182 5.58 -16.71 6.64
N VAL A 183 4.38 -16.71 6.04
CA VAL A 183 3.61 -17.93 5.78
C VAL A 183 4.37 -18.88 4.86
N ASP A 184 4.91 -18.38 3.75
CA ASP A 184 5.66 -19.20 2.78
C ASP A 184 6.87 -19.86 3.44
N LEU A 185 7.64 -19.10 4.24
CA LEU A 185 8.82 -19.64 4.94
C LEU A 185 8.42 -20.65 6.03
N ALA A 186 7.35 -20.39 6.77
CA ALA A 186 6.82 -21.32 7.78
C ALA A 186 6.46 -22.67 7.14
N LEU A 187 5.76 -22.65 6.02
CA LEU A 187 5.34 -23.85 5.29
C LEU A 187 6.54 -24.57 4.66
N GLU A 188 7.47 -23.82 4.03
CA GLU A 188 8.66 -24.41 3.38
C GLU A 188 9.59 -25.11 4.36
N PHE A 189 9.73 -24.57 5.57
CA PHE A 189 10.59 -25.14 6.61
C PHE A 189 9.83 -25.95 7.67
N SER A 190 8.52 -26.13 7.51
CA SER A 190 7.66 -26.87 8.43
C SER A 190 7.87 -26.45 9.89
N THR A 191 7.91 -25.15 10.15
CA THR A 191 8.12 -24.57 11.48
C THR A 191 7.12 -23.49 11.81
N TRP A 192 6.85 -23.30 13.09
CA TRP A 192 6.11 -22.15 13.56
C TRP A 192 6.91 -20.87 13.38
N VAL A 193 6.24 -19.76 13.08
CA VAL A 193 6.78 -18.42 13.20
C VAL A 193 6.38 -17.85 14.55
N VAL A 194 7.38 -17.62 15.40
CA VAL A 194 7.17 -17.04 16.72
C VAL A 194 7.00 -15.54 16.59
N VAL A 195 5.93 -15.03 17.17
CA VAL A 195 5.57 -13.60 17.15
C VAL A 195 5.16 -13.13 18.54
N SER A 196 5.17 -11.81 18.76
CA SER A 196 4.62 -11.25 19.99
C SER A 196 3.11 -11.51 20.12
N PRO A 197 2.54 -11.57 21.35
CA PRO A 197 1.11 -11.83 21.55
C PRO A 197 0.20 -10.87 20.75
N TRP A 198 0.50 -9.58 20.74
CA TRP A 198 -0.30 -8.61 19.98
C TRP A 198 -0.25 -8.87 18.46
N ARG A 199 0.90 -9.32 17.95
CA ARG A 199 1.05 -9.68 16.53
C ARG A 199 0.29 -10.96 16.22
N LEU A 200 0.27 -11.93 17.13
CA LEU A 200 -0.52 -13.13 16.95
C LEU A 200 -2.02 -12.83 16.86
N GLU A 201 -2.53 -11.94 17.73
CA GLU A 201 -3.92 -11.47 17.61
C GLU A 201 -4.20 -10.82 16.25
N GLN A 202 -3.27 -10.02 15.74
CA GLN A 202 -3.38 -9.42 14.42
C GLN A 202 -3.41 -10.50 13.31
N MET A 203 -2.53 -11.51 13.36
CA MET A 203 -2.51 -12.60 12.38
C MET A 203 -3.83 -13.38 12.36
N ARG A 204 -4.46 -13.58 13.52
CA ARG A 204 -5.79 -14.17 13.62
C ARG A 204 -6.87 -13.27 13.02
N LEU A 205 -6.80 -11.95 13.25
CA LEU A 205 -7.73 -10.99 12.66
C LEU A 205 -7.63 -10.94 11.12
N LEU A 206 -6.44 -11.19 10.58
CA LEU A 206 -6.17 -11.27 9.15
C LEU A 206 -6.60 -12.62 8.53
N GLU A 207 -7.06 -13.57 9.35
CA GLU A 207 -7.49 -14.90 8.90
C GLU A 207 -6.40 -15.65 8.11
N LEU A 208 -5.14 -15.47 8.52
CA LEU A 208 -3.99 -16.13 7.89
C LEU A 208 -3.92 -17.61 8.29
N PRO A 209 -3.18 -18.44 7.50
CA PRO A 209 -2.90 -19.82 7.88
C PRO A 209 -2.34 -19.93 9.30
N ASP A 210 -2.68 -21.02 10.01
CA ASP A 210 -2.27 -21.27 11.39
C ASP A 210 -0.80 -21.74 11.46
N VAL A 211 0.11 -20.80 11.22
CA VAL A 211 1.58 -21.00 11.25
C VAL A 211 2.26 -20.08 12.28
N PHE A 212 1.49 -19.28 13.00
CA PHE A 212 1.99 -18.30 13.96
C PHE A 212 1.71 -18.72 15.40
N THR A 213 2.66 -18.46 16.28
CA THR A 213 2.54 -18.75 17.72
C THR A 213 3.20 -17.65 18.55
N ALA A 214 2.72 -17.48 19.78
CA ALA A 214 3.38 -16.64 20.78
C ALA A 214 4.22 -17.47 21.77
N GLU A 215 4.25 -18.81 21.60
CA GLU A 215 5.01 -19.71 22.47
C GLU A 215 6.50 -19.68 22.10
N GLU A 216 7.32 -19.21 23.04
CA GLU A 216 8.76 -19.17 22.88
C GLU A 216 9.33 -20.58 22.74
N GLY A 217 10.20 -20.78 21.75
CA GLY A 217 10.82 -22.08 21.48
C GLY A 217 9.97 -23.06 20.67
N ALA A 218 8.72 -22.74 20.32
CA ALA A 218 7.90 -23.60 19.46
C ALA A 218 8.39 -23.61 18.00
N GLY A 219 9.12 -22.58 17.58
CA GLY A 219 9.73 -22.46 16.26
C GLY A 219 11.09 -21.79 16.32
N TRP A 220 11.88 -21.96 15.29
CA TRP A 220 13.19 -21.35 15.15
C TRP A 220 13.21 -20.16 14.19
N ILE A 221 12.07 -19.83 13.58
CA ILE A 221 11.84 -18.57 12.85
C ILE A 221 11.02 -17.66 13.76
N ARG A 222 11.47 -16.42 13.91
CA ARG A 222 10.79 -15.37 14.68
C ARG A 222 10.58 -14.14 13.81
N ALA A 223 9.42 -13.50 13.90
CA ALA A 223 9.17 -12.19 13.30
C ALA A 223 9.09 -11.11 14.38
N VAL A 224 9.90 -10.08 14.22
CA VAL A 224 10.01 -8.94 15.14
C VAL A 224 9.81 -7.62 14.40
N ASP A 225 9.63 -6.52 15.12
CA ASP A 225 9.68 -5.20 14.50
C ASP A 225 11.10 -4.97 13.92
N VAL A 226 11.18 -4.43 12.70
CA VAL A 226 12.46 -4.19 12.04
C VAL A 226 13.38 -3.29 12.88
N ALA A 227 12.81 -2.40 13.71
CA ALA A 227 13.57 -1.56 14.63
C ALA A 227 14.27 -2.33 15.74
N GLU A 228 13.87 -3.57 16.03
CA GLU A 228 14.54 -4.44 16.99
C GLU A 228 15.83 -5.07 16.44
N ILE A 229 16.01 -5.08 15.11
CA ILE A 229 17.20 -5.66 14.48
C ILE A 229 18.33 -4.61 14.48
N ARG A 230 19.15 -4.70 15.52
CA ARG A 230 20.29 -3.78 15.78
C ARG A 230 21.52 -4.59 16.16
N TRP A 231 22.68 -3.92 16.20
CA TRP A 231 23.93 -4.55 16.60
C TRP A 231 23.85 -5.22 17.98
N ASP A 232 23.37 -4.50 18.98
CA ASP A 232 23.27 -4.95 20.37
C ASP A 232 22.33 -6.17 20.50
N THR A 233 21.19 -6.15 19.83
CA THR A 233 20.25 -7.28 19.85
C THR A 233 20.85 -8.51 19.15
N LEU A 234 21.53 -8.34 18.01
CA LEU A 234 22.21 -9.46 17.33
C LEU A 234 23.31 -10.06 18.20
N VAL A 235 24.11 -9.24 18.86
CA VAL A 235 25.12 -9.72 19.82
C VAL A 235 24.46 -10.55 20.91
N THR A 236 23.40 -10.04 21.54
CA THR A 236 22.67 -10.73 22.61
C THR A 236 22.10 -12.06 22.13
N TRP A 237 21.41 -12.07 20.99
CA TRP A 237 20.83 -13.30 20.44
C TRP A 237 21.90 -14.36 20.15
N ASN A 238 23.05 -13.96 19.58
CA ASN A 238 24.14 -14.88 19.25
C ASN A 238 24.91 -15.39 20.47
N THR A 239 24.79 -14.77 21.64
CA THR A 239 25.32 -15.35 22.90
C THR A 239 24.46 -16.52 23.39
N LEU A 240 23.20 -16.54 23.04
CA LEU A 240 22.25 -17.60 23.44
C LEU A 240 22.24 -18.75 22.43
N HIS A 241 22.15 -18.43 21.15
CA HIS A 241 22.12 -19.39 20.06
C HIS A 241 22.58 -18.71 18.75
N PRO A 242 23.32 -19.40 17.84
CA PRO A 242 23.64 -18.85 16.52
C PRO A 242 22.38 -18.31 15.83
N THR A 243 22.40 -17.05 15.45
CA THR A 243 21.23 -16.33 14.94
C THR A 243 21.59 -15.43 13.77
N ILE A 244 20.83 -15.50 12.70
CA ILE A 244 20.84 -14.53 11.62
C ILE A 244 19.57 -13.70 11.63
N ALA A 245 19.68 -12.46 11.16
CA ALA A 245 18.53 -11.59 10.93
C ALA A 245 18.35 -11.35 9.43
N ILE A 246 17.12 -11.37 8.97
CA ILE A 246 16.72 -11.06 7.60
C ILE A 246 15.87 -9.79 7.63
N ILE A 247 16.25 -8.78 6.85
CA ILE A 247 15.46 -7.57 6.64
C ILE A 247 14.97 -7.59 5.19
N PRO A 248 13.69 -7.96 4.94
CA PRO A 248 13.10 -7.89 3.62
C PRO A 248 12.74 -6.43 3.32
N THR A 249 13.45 -5.82 2.38
CA THR A 249 13.28 -4.39 2.07
C THR A 249 13.56 -4.08 0.60
N GLY A 250 12.75 -3.22 -0.01
CA GLY A 250 13.01 -2.62 -1.32
C GLY A 250 13.84 -1.33 -1.26
N ARG A 251 14.22 -0.89 -0.06
CA ARG A 251 14.99 0.35 0.15
C ARG A 251 16.45 0.04 0.51
N PRO A 252 17.39 0.92 0.14
CA PRO A 252 18.77 0.80 0.63
C PRO A 252 18.78 0.94 2.16
N VAL A 253 19.35 -0.04 2.84
CA VAL A 253 19.55 -0.04 4.30
C VAL A 253 21.01 -0.30 4.59
N LYS A 254 21.59 0.47 5.51
CA LYS A 254 22.97 0.21 5.97
C LYS A 254 22.97 -0.98 6.90
N VAL A 255 23.69 -2.01 6.53
CA VAL A 255 23.92 -3.19 7.37
C VAL A 255 25.00 -2.87 8.41
N THR A 256 24.71 -3.13 9.67
CA THR A 256 25.57 -2.81 10.81
C THR A 256 26.23 -4.04 11.45
N HIS A 257 25.79 -5.24 11.13
CA HIS A 257 26.29 -6.50 11.70
C HIS A 257 26.41 -7.58 10.61
N PRO A 258 27.44 -8.44 10.61
CA PRO A 258 27.63 -9.46 9.57
C PRO A 258 26.50 -10.49 9.47
N ASN A 259 25.77 -10.74 10.57
CA ASN A 259 24.62 -11.65 10.59
C ASN A 259 23.29 -10.97 10.21
N ILE A 260 23.31 -9.72 9.75
CA ILE A 260 22.13 -9.06 9.17
C ILE A 260 22.20 -9.18 7.65
N HIS A 261 21.19 -9.78 7.07
CA HIS A 261 21.08 -10.01 5.62
C HIS A 261 19.87 -9.24 5.06
N LEU A 262 20.08 -8.53 3.96
CA LEU A 262 19.03 -7.84 3.23
C LEU A 262 18.49 -8.73 2.12
N ILE A 263 17.17 -8.86 2.03
CA ILE A 263 16.49 -9.51 0.91
C ILE A 263 15.69 -8.46 0.15
N PRO A 264 15.83 -8.34 -1.18
CA PRO A 264 15.17 -7.31 -1.98
C PRO A 264 13.67 -7.62 -2.15
N TYR A 265 12.91 -7.45 -1.08
CA TYR A 265 11.46 -7.67 -1.03
C TYR A 265 10.73 -6.34 -0.96
N SER A 266 9.75 -6.12 -1.83
CA SER A 266 8.94 -4.91 -1.81
C SER A 266 7.45 -5.23 -1.97
N ASP A 267 6.62 -4.47 -1.27
CA ASP A 267 5.17 -4.44 -1.45
C ASP A 267 4.71 -3.28 -2.35
N HIS A 268 5.65 -2.53 -2.94
CA HIS A 268 5.41 -1.54 -3.98
C HIS A 268 5.88 -2.03 -5.34
N SER A 269 5.26 -1.50 -6.39
CA SER A 269 5.60 -1.84 -7.78
C SER A 269 7.02 -1.41 -8.14
N SER A 270 7.74 -2.26 -8.87
CA SER A 270 8.98 -1.89 -9.54
C SER A 270 8.71 -0.96 -10.73
N PHE A 271 9.74 -0.31 -11.24
CA PHE A 271 9.62 0.52 -12.45
C PHE A 271 9.07 -0.25 -13.66
N ALA A 272 9.50 -1.49 -13.86
CA ALA A 272 9.01 -2.34 -14.96
C ALA A 272 7.52 -2.67 -14.79
N GLU A 273 7.08 -2.97 -13.56
CA GLU A 273 5.68 -3.22 -13.24
C GLU A 273 4.82 -1.96 -13.42
N LEU A 274 5.31 -0.78 -13.00
CA LEU A 274 4.63 0.49 -13.23
C LEU A 274 4.46 0.79 -14.72
N ARG A 275 5.51 0.56 -15.52
CA ARG A 275 5.46 0.75 -16.97
C ARG A 275 4.43 -0.18 -17.62
N GLU A 276 4.39 -1.44 -17.24
CA GLU A 276 3.41 -2.40 -17.74
C GLU A 276 1.97 -1.97 -17.38
N PHE A 277 1.76 -1.57 -16.13
CA PHE A 277 0.48 -1.08 -15.66
C PHE A 277 -0.02 0.14 -16.42
N VAL A 278 0.81 1.18 -16.55
CA VAL A 278 0.43 2.41 -17.27
C VAL A 278 0.22 2.15 -18.76
N LYS A 279 1.07 1.32 -19.38
CA LYS A 279 0.93 0.93 -20.80
C LYS A 279 -0.40 0.20 -21.05
N TRP A 280 -0.84 -0.62 -20.12
CA TRP A 280 -2.13 -1.32 -20.21
C TRP A 280 -3.31 -0.38 -19.93
N LEU A 281 -3.24 0.41 -18.84
CA LEU A 281 -4.33 1.27 -18.39
C LEU A 281 -4.58 2.46 -19.31
N LYS A 282 -3.53 3.04 -19.89
CA LYS A 282 -3.54 4.21 -20.78
C LYS A 282 -4.32 5.40 -20.21
N PRO A 283 -3.99 5.91 -19.02
CA PRO A 283 -4.67 7.06 -18.45
C PRO A 283 -4.41 8.33 -19.28
N CYS A 284 -5.28 9.35 -19.13
CA CYS A 284 -5.04 10.66 -19.78
C CYS A 284 -3.94 11.45 -19.07
N SER A 285 -3.82 11.33 -17.76
CA SER A 285 -2.80 12.03 -16.95
C SER A 285 -2.36 11.20 -15.77
N ILE A 286 -1.12 11.42 -15.31
CA ILE A 286 -0.56 10.77 -14.12
C ILE A 286 -0.18 11.85 -13.11
N ILE A 287 -0.62 11.64 -11.87
CA ILE A 287 -0.29 12.48 -10.73
C ILE A 287 0.44 11.59 -9.71
N PRO A 288 1.72 11.86 -9.41
CA PRO A 288 2.47 11.05 -8.46
C PRO A 288 1.94 11.25 -7.02
N ILE A 289 1.80 10.17 -6.26
CA ILE A 289 1.43 10.21 -4.84
C ILE A 289 2.65 10.57 -4.00
N VAL A 290 3.80 10.02 -4.31
CA VAL A 290 5.09 10.38 -3.70
C VAL A 290 5.73 11.49 -4.55
N LYS A 291 6.24 12.55 -3.90
CA LYS A 291 6.82 13.69 -4.62
C LYS A 291 7.96 13.25 -5.56
N SER A 292 7.75 13.42 -6.85
CA SER A 292 8.74 13.24 -7.90
C SER A 292 8.24 13.92 -9.18
N ASP A 293 8.99 14.85 -9.68
CA ASP A 293 8.61 15.63 -10.87
C ASP A 293 8.76 14.83 -12.17
N MET A 294 9.43 13.68 -12.13
CA MET A 294 9.79 12.90 -13.33
C MET A 294 8.80 11.79 -13.68
N CYS A 295 7.86 11.42 -12.80
CA CYS A 295 7.02 10.24 -12.96
C CYS A 295 6.19 10.26 -14.27
N GLN A 296 5.51 11.35 -14.56
CA GLN A 296 4.71 11.46 -15.79
C GLN A 296 5.60 11.40 -17.04
N GLY A 297 6.80 12.02 -17.01
CA GLY A 297 7.73 12.03 -18.13
C GLY A 297 8.16 10.62 -18.57
N TYR A 298 8.36 9.71 -17.64
CA TYR A 298 8.72 8.31 -17.95
C TYR A 298 7.64 7.55 -18.71
N PHE A 299 6.37 7.98 -18.62
CA PHE A 299 5.22 7.25 -19.15
C PHE A 299 4.47 8.04 -20.21
N GLN A 300 5.00 9.18 -20.66
CA GLN A 300 4.33 10.09 -21.61
C GLN A 300 3.84 9.38 -22.89
N GLU A 301 4.62 8.42 -23.40
CA GLU A 301 4.29 7.67 -24.62
C GLU A 301 3.07 6.73 -24.47
N TYR A 302 2.66 6.41 -23.25
CA TYR A 302 1.53 5.50 -22.95
C TYR A 302 0.24 6.24 -22.60
N LEU A 303 0.28 7.58 -22.47
CA LEU A 303 -0.89 8.35 -22.11
C LEU A 303 -1.89 8.41 -23.29
N SER A 304 -3.17 8.29 -22.98
CA SER A 304 -4.23 8.51 -23.97
C SER A 304 -4.56 10.00 -24.08
N SER A 305 -5.11 10.39 -25.26
CA SER A 305 -5.65 11.74 -25.44
C SER A 305 -6.90 11.90 -24.59
N ALA A 306 -7.08 13.09 -23.99
CA ALA A 306 -8.35 13.42 -23.35
C ALA A 306 -9.48 13.38 -24.40
N PRO A 307 -10.69 12.92 -24.04
CA PRO A 307 -11.83 12.95 -24.93
C PRO A 307 -12.06 14.36 -25.47
N GLN A 308 -12.43 14.47 -26.76
CA GLN A 308 -12.57 15.77 -27.46
C GLN A 308 -13.57 16.71 -26.73
N TRP A 309 -14.63 16.18 -26.12
CA TRP A 309 -15.61 16.96 -25.35
C TRP A 309 -15.01 17.59 -24.08
N GLN A 310 -13.99 16.98 -23.47
CA GLN A 310 -13.26 17.59 -22.33
C GLN A 310 -12.38 18.73 -22.80
N MET A 311 -11.73 18.60 -23.94
CA MET A 311 -10.93 19.68 -24.54
C MET A 311 -11.82 20.87 -24.90
N GLU A 312 -13.00 20.63 -25.48
CA GLU A 312 -13.99 21.66 -25.80
C GLU A 312 -14.53 22.35 -24.55
N TRP A 313 -14.76 21.60 -23.48
CA TRP A 313 -15.21 22.14 -22.19
C TRP A 313 -14.15 23.01 -21.50
N GLU A 314 -12.88 22.62 -21.52
CA GLU A 314 -11.77 23.42 -20.98
C GLU A 314 -11.54 24.69 -21.83
N ILE A 315 -11.68 24.60 -23.13
CA ILE A 315 -11.63 25.75 -24.04
C ILE A 315 -12.82 26.71 -23.74
N MET A 316 -14.03 26.18 -23.57
CA MET A 316 -15.19 26.98 -23.21
C MET A 316 -15.04 27.64 -21.84
N LYS A 317 -14.52 26.96 -20.83
CA LYS A 317 -14.21 27.57 -19.53
C LYS A 317 -13.21 28.72 -19.64
N HIS A 318 -12.17 28.58 -20.43
CA HIS A 318 -11.21 29.65 -20.69
C HIS A 318 -11.83 30.83 -21.41
N LEU A 319 -12.70 30.58 -22.38
CA LEU A 319 -13.42 31.63 -23.13
C LEU A 319 -14.46 32.36 -22.27
N LEU A 320 -15.18 31.62 -21.40
CA LEU A 320 -16.21 32.19 -20.51
C LEU A 320 -15.62 32.83 -19.26
N GLY A 321 -14.47 32.38 -18.78
CA GLY A 321 -13.75 32.96 -17.63
C GLY A 321 -13.07 34.29 -17.92
N GLY A 322 -13.01 34.72 -19.20
CA GLY A 322 -12.47 36.01 -19.62
C GLY A 322 -13.46 37.18 -19.59
N VAL A 323 -14.75 36.93 -19.34
CA VAL A 323 -15.76 38.01 -19.22
C VAL A 323 -15.82 38.47 -17.75
N LYS A 324 -14.96 39.39 -17.37
CA LYS A 324 -15.18 40.23 -16.21
C LYS A 324 -16.37 41.12 -16.53
N CYS A 325 -17.54 40.86 -15.95
CA CYS A 325 -18.58 41.88 -15.85
C CYS A 325 -18.06 43.04 -15.02
N SER A 326 -17.72 44.11 -15.71
CA SER A 326 -17.61 45.44 -15.13
C SER A 326 -19.04 46.04 -15.12
N VAL A 327 -19.65 46.08 -13.96
CA VAL A 327 -20.65 47.11 -13.56
C VAL A 327 -20.41 47.42 -12.10
#